data_0b6f8af25a9a58fdf9bb386cb248ffd6
#
_entry.id   0b6f8af25a9a58fdf9bb386cb248ffd6
#
_cell.length_a   1.000
_cell.length_b   1.000
_cell.length_c   1.000
_cell.angle_alpha   90.00
_cell.angle_beta   90.00
_cell.angle_gamma   90.00
#
_symmetry.space_group_name_H-M   'P 1'
#
loop_
_entity.id
_entity.type
_entity.pdbx_description
1 polymer ?
#
loop_
_entity_poly.entity_id
_entity_poly.type
_entity_poly.pdbx_seq_one_letter_code
_entity_poly.pdbx_strand_id
1 'polypeptide(L)'
;MDILNQMIARAKANPQRIVLPEGDEPRTLEATNILLKDKIAQLILIGDPEKIKSMAAEKGYEYIKEAKIVDPIHDPKMPEYANLLFELRKAKGMTEEEAAKKAQDPLYLGCLMIKAGDADGELAGARGTTADTIRPAFQILKTKPGCSIVSGAFLMFTPAKHLGENGFLLFADCAVNPNPDAKQLAEIAISTAETARAIAGIEPRVAMLSFSTKGSAKHELVDKVQEATKLAKEMAPDLALDGELQADAALVESVAKTKAPGSSVAGKANVLVFPDLQAGNIGYKLVERFSGADAVGPILQGIAAPVNDLSRGCKVQDIVQMVVITANQAIK
;
A
#
# COMPACT_ATOMS: atom_id res chain seq x y z
N MET A 1 -12.41 10.89 -16.87
CA MET A 1 -10.93 10.88 -16.66
C MET A 1 -10.64 9.56 -15.97
N ASP A 2 -9.62 8.81 -16.39
CA ASP A 2 -9.24 7.54 -15.76
C ASP A 2 -8.76 7.80 -14.32
N ILE A 3 -9.05 6.89 -13.39
CA ILE A 3 -8.69 7.00 -11.96
C ILE A 3 -7.18 7.24 -11.79
N LEU A 4 -6.34 6.56 -12.58
CA LEU A 4 -4.89 6.78 -12.54
C LEU A 4 -4.52 8.23 -12.90
N ASN A 5 -5.14 8.82 -13.91
CA ASN A 5 -4.90 10.22 -14.28
C ASN A 5 -5.41 11.20 -13.20
N GLN A 6 -6.47 10.86 -12.48
CA GLN A 6 -6.93 11.65 -11.32
C GLN A 6 -5.93 11.60 -10.17
N MET A 7 -5.37 10.40 -9.89
CA MET A 7 -4.32 10.23 -8.87
C MET A 7 -3.07 11.03 -9.21
N ILE A 8 -2.62 11.01 -10.47
CA ILE A 8 -1.48 11.80 -10.94
C ILE A 8 -1.76 13.30 -10.79
N ALA A 9 -2.93 13.76 -11.21
CA ALA A 9 -3.30 15.18 -11.10
C ALA A 9 -3.33 15.64 -9.63
N ARG A 10 -3.84 14.80 -8.72
CA ARG A 10 -3.90 15.10 -7.29
C ARG A 10 -2.51 15.11 -6.64
N ALA A 11 -1.63 14.17 -6.99
CA ALA A 11 -0.25 14.16 -6.53
C ALA A 11 0.50 15.42 -6.98
N LYS A 12 0.35 15.84 -8.24
CA LYS A 12 0.94 17.09 -8.77
C LYS A 12 0.43 18.34 -8.06
N ALA A 13 -0.85 18.38 -7.72
CA ALA A 13 -1.45 19.52 -7.02
C ALA A 13 -1.01 19.59 -5.54
N ASN A 14 -0.58 18.47 -4.95
CA ASN A 14 -0.18 18.34 -3.56
C ASN A 14 1.15 17.57 -3.45
N PRO A 15 2.28 18.12 -3.92
CA PRO A 15 3.54 17.40 -4.00
C PRO A 15 4.03 16.98 -2.61
N GLN A 16 4.17 15.67 -2.41
CA GLN A 16 4.64 15.04 -1.19
C GLN A 16 6.12 14.67 -1.30
N ARG A 17 6.81 14.61 -0.17
CA ARG A 17 8.23 14.22 -0.06
C ARG A 17 8.32 12.71 0.09
N ILE A 18 8.68 12.01 -0.98
CA ILE A 18 8.76 10.55 -1.00
C ILE A 18 10.21 10.09 -0.99
N VAL A 19 10.55 9.23 -0.02
CA VAL A 19 11.87 8.61 0.11
C VAL A 19 11.93 7.35 -0.75
N LEU A 20 13.02 7.23 -1.49
CA LEU A 20 13.42 6.05 -2.25
C LEU A 20 14.76 5.57 -1.69
N PRO A 21 14.75 4.62 -0.72
CA PRO A 21 15.96 4.19 -0.01
C PRO A 21 17.01 3.52 -0.90
N GLU A 22 16.58 2.96 -2.02
CA GLU A 22 17.45 2.29 -3.00
C GLU A 22 17.84 3.25 -4.13
N GLY A 23 18.42 4.41 -3.77
CA GLY A 23 18.66 5.53 -4.69
C GLY A 23 19.66 5.25 -5.82
N ASP A 24 20.56 4.27 -5.65
CA ASP A 24 21.51 3.81 -6.66
C ASP A 24 21.03 2.55 -7.42
N GLU A 25 19.77 2.18 -7.30
CA GLU A 25 19.17 1.11 -8.09
C GLU A 25 18.76 1.67 -9.46
N PRO A 26 19.20 1.06 -10.58
CA PRO A 26 19.01 1.66 -11.91
C PRO A 26 17.57 1.97 -12.28
N ARG A 27 16.60 1.10 -11.95
CA ARG A 27 15.17 1.32 -12.23
C ARG A 27 14.58 2.43 -11.35
N THR A 28 15.01 2.50 -10.09
CA THR A 28 14.63 3.56 -9.16
C THR A 28 15.13 4.91 -9.66
N LEU A 29 16.37 4.97 -10.13
CA LEU A 29 16.96 6.20 -10.67
C LEU A 29 16.25 6.66 -11.94
N GLU A 30 15.92 5.75 -12.86
CA GLU A 30 15.15 6.07 -14.07
C GLU A 30 13.74 6.55 -13.73
N ALA A 31 13.03 5.87 -12.85
CA ALA A 31 11.70 6.28 -12.38
C ALA A 31 11.74 7.66 -11.72
N THR A 32 12.78 7.93 -10.91
CA THR A 32 12.99 9.24 -10.29
C THR A 32 13.12 10.35 -11.33
N ASN A 33 13.90 10.12 -12.39
CA ASN A 33 14.05 11.10 -13.47
C ASN A 33 12.72 11.40 -14.18
N ILE A 34 11.88 10.40 -14.42
CA ILE A 34 10.54 10.54 -15.01
C ILE A 34 9.63 11.35 -14.07
N LEU A 35 9.58 10.97 -12.79
CA LEU A 35 8.70 11.58 -11.80
C LEU A 35 9.03 13.06 -11.55
N LEU A 36 10.32 13.41 -11.50
CA LEU A 36 10.77 14.81 -11.34
C LEU A 36 10.48 15.64 -12.58
N LYS A 37 10.74 15.10 -13.78
CA LYS A 37 10.36 15.75 -15.06
C LYS A 37 8.88 16.10 -15.06
N ASP A 38 8.04 15.19 -14.61
CA ASP A 38 6.60 15.34 -14.62
C ASP A 38 6.07 16.09 -13.37
N LYS A 39 6.94 16.47 -12.43
CA LYS A 39 6.63 17.18 -11.16
C LYS A 39 5.55 16.49 -10.34
N ILE A 40 5.65 15.17 -10.20
CA ILE A 40 4.64 14.35 -9.50
C ILE A 40 4.83 14.41 -7.98
N ALA A 41 6.08 14.39 -7.51
CA ALA A 41 6.43 14.40 -6.09
C ALA A 41 7.82 15.06 -5.90
N GLN A 42 8.12 15.46 -4.68
CA GLN A 42 9.48 15.78 -4.25
C GLN A 42 10.17 14.47 -3.87
N LEU A 43 11.28 14.14 -4.51
CA LEU A 43 11.93 12.84 -4.30
C LEU A 43 13.22 12.98 -3.49
N ILE A 44 13.38 12.05 -2.57
CA ILE A 44 14.55 11.93 -1.69
C ILE A 44 15.20 10.57 -1.97
N LEU A 45 16.39 10.58 -2.53
CA LEU A 45 17.19 9.38 -2.77
C LEU A 45 18.14 9.16 -1.61
N ILE A 46 18.21 7.95 -1.07
CA ILE A 46 19.23 7.58 -0.08
C ILE A 46 20.33 6.79 -0.78
N GLY A 47 21.59 7.19 -0.57
CA GLY A 47 22.77 6.53 -1.12
C GLY A 47 23.97 7.48 -1.26
N ASP A 48 25.05 6.95 -1.82
CA ASP A 48 26.25 7.73 -2.13
C ASP A 48 25.95 8.79 -3.21
N PRO A 49 26.07 10.10 -2.89
CA PRO A 49 25.75 11.18 -3.80
C PRO A 49 26.58 11.18 -5.08
N GLU A 50 27.86 10.85 -5.01
CA GLU A 50 28.74 10.85 -6.18
C GLU A 50 28.42 9.68 -7.11
N LYS A 51 28.12 8.51 -6.57
CA LYS A 51 27.66 7.35 -7.33
C LYS A 51 26.35 7.64 -8.05
N ILE A 52 25.35 8.19 -7.34
CA ILE A 52 24.03 8.51 -7.92
C ILE A 52 24.16 9.53 -9.03
N LYS A 53 24.94 10.61 -8.84
CA LYS A 53 25.18 11.63 -9.86
C LYS A 53 25.92 11.08 -11.08
N SER A 54 26.95 10.24 -10.85
CA SER A 54 27.69 9.59 -11.96
C SER A 54 26.76 8.71 -12.79
N MET A 55 25.95 7.85 -12.16
CA MET A 55 24.99 7.00 -12.85
C MET A 55 23.96 7.82 -13.64
N ALA A 56 23.47 8.92 -13.05
CA ALA A 56 22.52 9.81 -13.72
C ALA A 56 23.15 10.48 -14.95
N ALA A 57 24.39 10.95 -14.84
CA ALA A 57 25.12 11.57 -15.97
C ALA A 57 25.37 10.58 -17.13
N GLU A 58 25.79 9.35 -16.81
CA GLU A 58 26.00 8.29 -17.82
C GLU A 58 24.73 7.94 -18.59
N LYS A 59 23.57 8.06 -17.95
CA LYS A 59 22.26 7.76 -18.55
C LYS A 59 21.56 8.99 -19.14
N GLY A 60 22.10 10.19 -18.96
CA GLY A 60 21.47 11.43 -19.39
C GLY A 60 20.20 11.80 -18.60
N TYR A 61 20.13 11.42 -17.33
CA TYR A 61 18.98 11.72 -16.46
C TYR A 61 19.10 13.12 -15.85
N GLU A 62 18.72 14.14 -16.62
CA GLU A 62 18.92 15.55 -16.30
C GLU A 62 18.13 16.05 -15.07
N TYR A 63 17.00 15.41 -14.74
CA TYR A 63 16.11 15.84 -13.67
C TYR A 63 16.56 15.34 -12.28
N ILE A 64 17.49 14.39 -12.19
CA ILE A 64 18.01 13.88 -10.90
C ILE A 64 18.63 14.99 -10.05
N LYS A 65 19.14 16.07 -10.63
CA LYS A 65 19.62 17.27 -9.91
C LYS A 65 18.56 17.95 -9.03
N GLU A 66 17.27 17.69 -9.28
CA GLU A 66 16.14 18.21 -8.49
C GLU A 66 15.82 17.32 -7.30
N ALA A 67 16.33 16.09 -7.24
CA ALA A 67 16.16 15.21 -6.10
C ALA A 67 17.05 15.66 -4.93
N LYS A 68 16.52 15.54 -3.71
CA LYS A 68 17.38 15.58 -2.52
C LYS A 68 18.11 14.23 -2.42
N ILE A 69 19.42 14.26 -2.31
CA ILE A 69 20.22 13.04 -2.07
C ILE A 69 20.71 13.08 -0.62
N VAL A 70 20.47 12.02 0.12
CA VAL A 70 20.87 11.86 1.53
C VAL A 70 21.92 10.74 1.62
N ASP A 71 23.11 11.10 2.07
CA ASP A 71 24.17 10.14 2.35
C ASP A 71 23.91 9.51 3.73
N PRO A 72 23.68 8.19 3.83
CA PRO A 72 23.37 7.56 5.11
C PRO A 72 24.57 7.49 6.08
N ILE A 73 25.76 7.89 5.61
CA ILE A 73 26.97 7.91 6.43
C ILE A 73 27.35 9.34 6.84
N HIS A 74 27.26 10.30 5.92
CA HIS A 74 27.81 11.63 6.10
C HIS A 74 26.78 12.76 6.24
N ASP A 75 25.47 12.46 6.14
CA ASP A 75 24.44 13.48 6.31
C ASP A 75 24.51 14.08 7.73
N PRO A 76 24.51 15.43 7.87
CA PRO A 76 24.65 16.08 9.17
C PRO A 76 23.53 15.76 10.17
N LYS A 77 22.37 15.28 9.71
CA LYS A 77 21.25 14.86 10.57
C LYS A 77 21.36 13.41 11.08
N MET A 78 22.37 12.64 10.66
CA MET A 78 22.50 11.24 11.10
C MET A 78 22.52 11.07 12.63
N PRO A 79 23.18 11.94 13.43
CA PRO A 79 23.10 11.84 14.89
C PRO A 79 21.68 12.02 15.45
N GLU A 80 20.86 12.88 14.83
CA GLU A 80 19.45 13.09 15.24
C GLU A 80 18.61 11.84 14.95
N TYR A 81 18.78 11.23 13.77
CA TYR A 81 18.08 9.99 13.39
C TYR A 81 18.51 8.81 14.26
N ALA A 82 19.80 8.69 14.57
CA ALA A 82 20.32 7.66 15.47
C ALA A 82 19.72 7.79 16.88
N ASN A 83 19.71 9.00 17.44
CA ASN A 83 19.11 9.27 18.73
C ASN A 83 17.59 8.99 18.72
N LEU A 84 16.88 9.38 17.65
CA LEU A 84 15.45 9.09 17.50
C LEU A 84 15.19 7.57 17.53
N LEU A 85 16.00 6.78 16.81
CA LEU A 85 15.90 5.33 16.81
C LEU A 85 16.17 4.73 18.19
N PHE A 86 17.22 5.21 18.87
CA PHE A 86 17.54 4.80 20.23
C PHE A 86 16.36 5.05 21.18
N GLU A 87 15.83 6.27 21.22
CA GLU A 87 14.69 6.63 22.07
C GLU A 87 13.45 5.74 21.81
N LEU A 88 13.17 5.41 20.56
CA LEU A 88 12.07 4.54 20.19
C LEU A 88 12.27 3.07 20.59
N ARG A 89 13.55 2.62 20.73
CA ARG A 89 13.88 1.20 20.88
C ARG A 89 14.63 0.84 22.16
N LYS A 90 15.10 1.79 22.97
CA LYS A 90 15.84 1.55 24.22
C LYS A 90 15.09 0.62 25.20
N ALA A 91 13.77 0.75 25.29
CA ALA A 91 12.94 -0.15 26.10
C ALA A 91 12.89 -1.60 25.58
N LYS A 92 13.38 -1.84 24.36
CA LYS A 92 13.54 -3.17 23.75
C LYS A 92 15.01 -3.64 23.73
N GLY A 93 15.88 -2.97 24.47
CA GLY A 93 17.27 -3.36 24.65
C GLY A 93 18.26 -2.85 23.61
N MET A 94 17.86 -1.93 22.71
CA MET A 94 18.77 -1.32 21.73
C MET A 94 19.76 -0.37 22.44
N THR A 95 21.04 -0.47 22.10
CA THR A 95 22.07 0.45 22.56
C THR A 95 22.21 1.66 21.61
N GLU A 96 22.87 2.73 22.07
CA GLU A 96 23.15 3.91 21.24
C GLU A 96 24.02 3.55 20.02
N GLU A 97 25.02 2.69 20.21
CA GLU A 97 25.89 2.22 19.13
C GLU A 97 25.11 1.41 18.07
N GLU A 98 24.25 0.50 18.52
CA GLU A 98 23.37 -0.27 17.62
C GLU A 98 22.42 0.64 16.87
N ALA A 99 21.85 1.65 17.52
CA ALA A 99 20.98 2.63 16.90
C ALA A 99 21.72 3.47 15.84
N ALA A 100 22.93 3.94 16.16
CA ALA A 100 23.75 4.69 15.22
C ALA A 100 24.10 3.88 13.96
N LYS A 101 24.51 2.63 14.14
CA LYS A 101 24.77 1.70 13.03
C LYS A 101 23.50 1.39 12.22
N LYS A 102 22.39 1.17 12.90
CA LYS A 102 21.12 0.78 12.26
C LYS A 102 20.46 1.94 11.52
N ALA A 103 20.63 3.18 12.00
CA ALA A 103 20.13 4.38 11.31
C ALA A 103 20.80 4.60 9.94
N GLN A 104 21.99 4.03 9.71
CA GLN A 104 22.68 4.06 8.41
C GLN A 104 22.08 3.08 7.37
N ASP A 105 21.24 2.14 7.79
CA ASP A 105 20.49 1.28 6.88
C ASP A 105 19.45 2.13 6.14
N PRO A 106 19.46 2.21 4.80
CA PRO A 106 18.58 3.10 4.03
C PRO A 106 17.08 2.91 4.31
N LEU A 107 16.62 1.68 4.55
CA LEU A 107 15.22 1.38 4.86
C LEU A 107 14.82 1.90 6.25
N TYR A 108 15.75 1.85 7.23
CA TYR A 108 15.55 2.45 8.54
C TYR A 108 15.59 3.97 8.47
N LEU A 109 16.54 4.51 7.70
CA LEU A 109 16.69 5.96 7.54
C LEU A 109 15.45 6.59 6.90
N GLY A 110 14.88 5.98 5.87
CA GLY A 110 13.63 6.46 5.26
C GLY A 110 12.49 6.54 6.26
N CYS A 111 12.27 5.48 7.03
CA CYS A 111 11.26 5.48 8.11
C CYS A 111 11.57 6.52 9.21
N LEU A 112 12.84 6.73 9.57
CA LEU A 112 13.25 7.76 10.54
C LEU A 112 13.01 9.17 10.01
N MET A 113 13.26 9.43 8.74
CA MET A 113 12.95 10.70 8.08
C MET A 113 11.46 11.01 8.13
N ILE A 114 10.60 10.01 7.89
CA ILE A 114 9.14 10.17 8.02
C ILE A 114 8.77 10.47 9.48
N LYS A 115 9.35 9.73 10.43
CA LYS A 115 9.08 9.92 11.85
C LYS A 115 9.51 11.30 12.37
N ALA A 116 10.61 11.83 11.84
CA ALA A 116 11.14 13.16 12.14
C ALA A 116 10.35 14.30 11.44
N GLY A 117 9.49 13.99 10.46
CA GLY A 117 8.78 14.99 9.67
C GLY A 117 9.59 15.55 8.49
N ASP A 118 10.70 14.91 8.12
CA ASP A 118 11.55 15.29 6.98
C ASP A 118 11.07 14.68 5.65
N ALA A 119 10.17 13.69 5.72
CA ALA A 119 9.53 13.03 4.58
C ALA A 119 8.06 12.68 4.90
N ASP A 120 7.28 12.36 3.88
CA ASP A 120 5.84 12.09 4.00
C ASP A 120 5.49 10.63 3.68
N GLY A 121 6.37 9.92 2.96
CA GLY A 121 6.20 8.50 2.63
C GLY A 121 7.49 7.87 2.11
N GLU A 122 7.51 6.54 2.05
CA GLU A 122 8.63 5.72 1.57
C GLU A 122 8.14 4.67 0.57
N LEU A 123 8.92 4.43 -0.49
CA LEU A 123 8.76 3.33 -1.41
C LEU A 123 10.08 2.60 -1.59
N ALA A 124 10.11 1.31 -1.24
CA ALA A 124 11.29 0.45 -1.29
C ALA A 124 10.97 -0.93 -1.88
N GLY A 125 11.92 -1.87 -1.89
CA GLY A 125 11.70 -3.28 -2.25
C GLY A 125 12.18 -3.66 -3.65
N ALA A 126 12.78 -2.75 -4.41
CA ALA A 126 13.35 -3.10 -5.72
C ALA A 126 14.53 -4.08 -5.60
N ARG A 127 15.24 -4.09 -4.47
CA ARG A 127 16.34 -5.02 -4.14
C ARG A 127 16.02 -5.94 -2.97
N GLY A 128 15.34 -5.42 -1.96
CA GLY A 128 15.07 -6.09 -0.69
C GLY A 128 13.91 -7.09 -0.74
N THR A 129 13.60 -7.67 0.41
CA THR A 129 12.39 -8.46 0.61
C THR A 129 11.31 -7.60 1.26
N THR A 130 10.04 -7.97 1.08
CA THR A 130 8.91 -7.34 1.78
C THR A 130 9.13 -7.27 3.30
N ALA A 131 9.72 -8.30 3.90
CA ALA A 131 10.03 -8.31 5.33
C ALA A 131 11.07 -7.24 5.72
N ASP A 132 12.02 -6.93 4.84
CA ASP A 132 13.04 -5.91 5.11
C ASP A 132 12.43 -4.50 5.06
N THR A 133 11.50 -4.25 4.16
CA THR A 133 10.73 -2.99 4.08
C THR A 133 9.77 -2.82 5.26
N ILE A 134 9.01 -3.86 5.60
CA ILE A 134 7.98 -3.76 6.65
C ILE A 134 8.60 -3.65 8.05
N ARG A 135 9.72 -4.30 8.33
CA ARG A 135 10.33 -4.34 9.67
C ARG A 135 10.66 -2.95 10.23
N PRO A 136 11.38 -2.04 9.52
CA PRO A 136 11.62 -0.69 10.01
C PRO A 136 10.32 0.12 10.17
N ALA A 137 9.37 -0.02 9.26
CA ALA A 137 8.08 0.65 9.38
C ALA A 137 7.34 0.27 10.67
N PHE A 138 7.28 -1.02 11.02
CA PHE A 138 6.73 -1.46 12.29
C PHE A 138 7.49 -0.97 13.52
N GLN A 139 8.81 -0.96 13.44
CA GLN A 139 9.65 -0.60 14.58
C GLN A 139 9.62 0.90 14.90
N ILE A 140 9.48 1.74 13.88
CA ILE A 140 9.61 3.20 13.96
C ILE A 140 8.24 3.89 13.87
N LEU A 141 7.46 3.58 12.85
CA LEU A 141 6.19 4.25 12.56
C LEU A 141 5.02 3.62 13.31
N LYS A 142 5.05 2.28 13.48
CA LYS A 142 3.98 1.46 14.08
C LYS A 142 2.71 1.45 13.22
N THR A 143 1.67 0.80 13.75
CA THR A 143 0.35 0.80 13.12
C THR A 143 -0.43 2.07 13.45
N LYS A 144 -1.43 2.38 12.64
CA LYS A 144 -2.40 3.43 12.93
C LYS A 144 -3.15 3.14 14.23
N PRO A 145 -3.62 4.17 14.98
CA PRO A 145 -4.52 3.95 16.09
C PRO A 145 -5.76 3.14 15.65
N GLY A 146 -6.12 2.14 16.44
CA GLY A 146 -7.25 1.26 16.13
C GLY A 146 -6.96 0.13 15.13
N CYS A 147 -5.75 0.05 14.59
CA CYS A 147 -5.31 -1.00 13.68
C CYS A 147 -4.26 -1.89 14.35
N SER A 148 -4.51 -3.19 14.41
CA SER A 148 -3.60 -4.15 15.07
C SER A 148 -2.64 -4.83 14.08
N ILE A 149 -2.94 -4.76 12.78
CA ILE A 149 -2.17 -5.44 11.72
C ILE A 149 -1.88 -4.53 10.53
N VAL A 150 -0.92 -4.94 9.71
CA VAL A 150 -0.68 -4.39 8.37
C VAL A 150 -1.20 -5.38 7.35
N SER A 151 -1.82 -4.89 6.29
CA SER A 151 -2.32 -5.69 5.17
C SER A 151 -1.85 -5.15 3.83
N GLY A 152 -1.99 -5.94 2.78
CA GLY A 152 -1.57 -5.57 1.44
C GLY A 152 -2.74 -5.54 0.45
N ALA A 153 -3.02 -4.39 -0.14
CA ALA A 153 -4.05 -4.25 -1.16
C ALA A 153 -3.47 -4.13 -2.57
N PHE A 154 -4.24 -4.56 -3.56
CA PHE A 154 -3.95 -4.32 -4.99
C PHE A 154 -5.04 -3.47 -5.62
N LEU A 155 -4.62 -2.48 -6.41
CA LEU A 155 -5.48 -1.76 -7.33
C LEU A 155 -5.58 -2.57 -8.62
N MET A 156 -6.79 -3.01 -8.93
CA MET A 156 -7.07 -3.81 -10.13
C MET A 156 -7.72 -2.92 -11.19
N PHE A 157 -7.04 -2.69 -12.29
CA PHE A 157 -7.56 -1.96 -13.46
C PHE A 157 -7.95 -2.98 -14.52
N THR A 158 -9.25 -3.32 -14.59
CA THR A 158 -9.74 -4.35 -15.49
C THR A 158 -10.37 -3.79 -16.76
N PRO A 159 -10.36 -4.51 -17.88
CA PRO A 159 -11.13 -4.15 -19.07
C PRO A 159 -12.65 -4.30 -18.88
N ALA A 160 -13.10 -4.99 -17.83
CA ALA A 160 -14.51 -5.22 -17.50
C ALA A 160 -15.18 -3.97 -16.91
N LYS A 161 -15.47 -2.97 -17.75
CA LYS A 161 -15.96 -1.65 -17.35
C LYS A 161 -17.31 -1.64 -16.62
N HIS A 162 -18.03 -2.73 -16.61
CA HIS A 162 -19.28 -2.91 -15.87
C HIS A 162 -19.06 -3.29 -14.40
N LEU A 163 -17.81 -3.59 -13.97
CA LEU A 163 -17.48 -3.96 -12.59
C LEU A 163 -16.86 -2.78 -11.85
N GLY A 164 -17.10 -2.71 -10.53
CA GLY A 164 -16.52 -1.72 -9.65
C GLY A 164 -16.78 -0.28 -10.07
N GLU A 165 -15.72 0.54 -10.13
CA GLU A 165 -15.74 1.90 -10.65
C GLU A 165 -15.19 1.93 -12.08
N ASN A 166 -16.02 1.62 -13.05
CA ASN A 166 -15.62 1.58 -14.46
C ASN A 166 -14.41 0.66 -14.71
N GLY A 167 -14.41 -0.53 -14.13
CA GLY A 167 -13.35 -1.53 -14.24
C GLY A 167 -12.26 -1.42 -13.17
N PHE A 168 -12.37 -0.48 -12.23
CA PHE A 168 -11.45 -0.33 -11.12
C PHE A 168 -12.01 -0.99 -9.86
N LEU A 169 -11.19 -1.82 -9.20
CA LEU A 169 -11.50 -2.49 -7.93
C LEU A 169 -10.28 -2.51 -7.02
N LEU A 170 -10.51 -2.65 -5.70
CA LEU A 170 -9.47 -2.95 -4.73
C LEU A 170 -9.65 -4.38 -4.21
N PHE A 171 -8.54 -5.12 -4.12
CA PHE A 171 -8.48 -6.48 -3.57
C PHE A 171 -7.58 -6.50 -2.34
N ALA A 172 -8.03 -7.05 -1.20
CA ALA A 172 -7.25 -7.19 0.04
C ALA A 172 -7.76 -8.38 0.91
N ASP A 173 -6.92 -8.98 1.76
CA ASP A 173 -5.48 -8.95 1.76
C ASP A 173 -4.93 -9.93 0.72
N CYS A 174 -4.00 -9.49 -0.06
CA CYS A 174 -3.43 -10.32 -1.13
C CYS A 174 -1.92 -10.54 -0.98
N ALA A 175 -1.28 -10.02 0.10
CA ALA A 175 0.17 -9.99 0.18
C ALA A 175 0.78 -10.26 1.57
N VAL A 176 0.08 -10.06 2.68
CA VAL A 176 0.72 -9.97 4.00
C VAL A 176 0.23 -11.04 4.99
N ASN A 177 -1.07 -11.16 5.24
CA ASN A 177 -1.59 -12.00 6.33
C ASN A 177 -2.08 -13.36 5.85
N PRO A 178 -1.39 -14.47 6.20
CA PRO A 178 -1.77 -15.80 5.71
C PRO A 178 -3.18 -16.22 6.10
N ASN A 179 -3.55 -16.03 7.36
CA ASN A 179 -4.87 -16.41 7.87
C ASN A 179 -5.31 -15.42 8.97
N PRO A 180 -5.87 -14.26 8.61
CA PRO A 180 -6.38 -13.30 9.58
C PRO A 180 -7.56 -13.88 10.36
N ASP A 181 -7.66 -13.58 11.65
CA ASP A 181 -8.86 -13.86 12.44
C ASP A 181 -10.01 -12.90 12.08
N ALA A 182 -11.19 -13.09 12.66
CA ALA A 182 -12.37 -12.29 12.34
C ALA A 182 -12.16 -10.79 12.61
N LYS A 183 -11.48 -10.42 13.70
CA LYS A 183 -11.19 -9.03 14.05
C LYS A 183 -10.18 -8.42 13.07
N GLN A 184 -9.12 -9.13 12.77
CA GLN A 184 -8.11 -8.72 11.81
C GLN A 184 -8.71 -8.54 10.40
N LEU A 185 -9.62 -9.45 10.00
CA LEU A 185 -10.31 -9.36 8.73
C LEU A 185 -11.24 -8.13 8.65
N ALA A 186 -11.89 -7.76 9.76
CA ALA A 186 -12.67 -6.52 9.87
C ALA A 186 -11.77 -5.27 9.73
N GLU A 187 -10.60 -5.27 10.39
CA GLU A 187 -9.61 -4.17 10.27
C GLU A 187 -9.07 -4.04 8.84
N ILE A 188 -8.83 -5.17 8.14
CA ILE A 188 -8.44 -5.18 6.72
C ILE A 188 -9.51 -4.50 5.87
N ALA A 189 -10.80 -4.84 6.09
CA ALA A 189 -11.90 -4.27 5.34
C ALA A 189 -11.99 -2.74 5.51
N ILE A 190 -11.88 -2.25 6.74
CA ILE A 190 -11.91 -0.82 7.06
C ILE A 190 -10.70 -0.10 6.45
N SER A 191 -9.49 -0.65 6.63
CA SER A 191 -8.27 -0.07 6.06
C SER A 191 -8.31 -0.03 4.53
N THR A 192 -8.93 -1.03 3.89
CA THR A 192 -9.07 -1.04 2.42
C THR A 192 -10.09 0.00 1.95
N ALA A 193 -11.17 0.21 2.70
CA ALA A 193 -12.12 1.28 2.43
C ALA A 193 -11.48 2.68 2.56
N GLU A 194 -10.66 2.90 3.59
CA GLU A 194 -9.87 4.14 3.73
C GLU A 194 -8.92 4.34 2.56
N THR A 195 -8.24 3.27 2.14
CA THR A 195 -7.34 3.28 0.97
C THR A 195 -8.09 3.66 -0.31
N ALA A 196 -9.29 3.12 -0.53
CA ALA A 196 -10.13 3.45 -1.68
C ALA A 196 -10.47 4.94 -1.73
N ARG A 197 -10.85 5.53 -0.60
CA ARG A 197 -11.10 6.98 -0.49
C ARG A 197 -9.84 7.80 -0.68
N ALA A 198 -8.78 7.45 0.05
CA ALA A 198 -7.53 8.21 0.08
C ALA A 198 -6.82 8.21 -1.27
N ILE A 199 -6.71 7.07 -1.94
CA ILE A 199 -5.94 6.93 -3.18
C ILE A 199 -6.79 7.23 -4.42
N ALA A 200 -7.96 6.59 -4.52
CA ALA A 200 -8.77 6.64 -5.73
C ALA A 200 -9.89 7.70 -5.68
N GLY A 201 -10.18 8.27 -4.50
CA GLY A 201 -11.25 9.25 -4.33
C GLY A 201 -12.65 8.68 -4.58
N ILE A 202 -12.83 7.36 -4.41
CA ILE A 202 -14.10 6.67 -4.64
C ILE A 202 -14.80 6.34 -3.33
N GLU A 203 -16.12 6.25 -3.34
CA GLU A 203 -16.89 5.75 -2.20
C GLU A 203 -16.83 4.22 -2.17
N PRO A 204 -16.25 3.60 -1.11
CA PRO A 204 -16.08 2.16 -1.03
C PRO A 204 -17.41 1.43 -0.80
N ARG A 205 -17.61 0.36 -1.54
CA ARG A 205 -18.66 -0.64 -1.33
C ARG A 205 -17.95 -1.98 -1.11
N VAL A 206 -17.83 -2.35 0.17
CA VAL A 206 -16.95 -3.44 0.62
C VAL A 206 -17.71 -4.76 0.67
N ALA A 207 -17.27 -5.75 -0.07
CA ALA A 207 -17.76 -7.13 0.01
C ALA A 207 -16.79 -8.02 0.77
N MET A 208 -17.25 -8.62 1.88
CA MET A 208 -16.54 -9.65 2.63
C MET A 208 -16.76 -10.99 1.93
N LEU A 209 -15.71 -11.51 1.27
CA LEU A 209 -15.83 -12.67 0.39
C LEU A 209 -15.79 -14.01 1.12
N SER A 210 -16.60 -14.94 0.65
CA SER A 210 -16.65 -16.33 1.09
C SER A 210 -17.14 -17.22 -0.05
N PHE A 211 -17.04 -18.53 0.12
CA PHE A 211 -17.76 -19.49 -0.74
C PHE A 211 -19.27 -19.61 -0.38
N SER A 212 -19.73 -18.90 0.66
CA SER A 212 -21.13 -18.79 1.08
C SER A 212 -21.69 -17.39 0.79
N THR A 213 -23.00 -17.29 0.60
CA THR A 213 -23.74 -16.04 0.53
C THR A 213 -24.92 -16.11 1.51
N LYS A 214 -24.92 -15.23 2.54
CA LYS A 214 -26.02 -15.07 3.49
C LYS A 214 -26.49 -16.39 4.12
N GLY A 215 -25.53 -17.22 4.58
CA GLY A 215 -25.81 -18.48 5.25
C GLY A 215 -26.11 -19.65 4.33
N SER A 216 -25.79 -19.56 3.02
CA SER A 216 -26.00 -20.65 2.07
C SER A 216 -25.15 -21.89 2.35
N ALA A 217 -24.07 -21.77 3.13
CA ALA A 217 -23.26 -22.86 3.64
C ALA A 217 -22.98 -22.71 5.14
N LYS A 218 -22.67 -23.83 5.81
CA LYS A 218 -22.28 -23.86 7.23
C LYS A 218 -20.89 -24.46 7.36
N HIS A 219 -19.93 -23.67 7.82
CA HIS A 219 -18.54 -24.08 8.04
C HIS A 219 -17.81 -23.02 8.87
N GLU A 220 -16.80 -23.39 9.65
CA GLU A 220 -16.00 -22.45 10.45
C GLU A 220 -15.39 -21.30 9.63
N LEU A 221 -15.01 -21.54 8.39
CA LEU A 221 -14.52 -20.50 7.46
C LEU A 221 -15.61 -19.48 7.11
N VAL A 222 -16.88 -19.91 7.06
CA VAL A 222 -18.03 -19.01 6.84
C VAL A 222 -18.31 -18.23 8.11
N ASP A 223 -18.31 -18.89 9.28
CA ASP A 223 -18.53 -18.26 10.58
C ASP A 223 -17.52 -17.14 10.82
N LYS A 224 -16.23 -17.36 10.47
CA LYS A 224 -15.18 -16.33 10.53
C LYS A 224 -15.55 -15.07 9.73
N VAL A 225 -16.01 -15.22 8.49
CA VAL A 225 -16.36 -14.07 7.65
C VAL A 225 -17.65 -13.38 8.10
N GLN A 226 -18.63 -14.14 8.61
CA GLN A 226 -19.85 -13.58 9.21
C GLN A 226 -19.51 -12.73 10.45
N GLU A 227 -18.67 -13.25 11.35
CA GLU A 227 -18.22 -12.51 12.54
C GLU A 227 -17.39 -11.28 12.15
N ALA A 228 -16.47 -11.41 11.18
CA ALA A 228 -15.71 -10.28 10.65
C ALA A 228 -16.62 -9.18 10.06
N THR A 229 -17.66 -9.57 9.32
CA THR A 229 -18.65 -8.65 8.78
C THR A 229 -19.40 -7.89 9.86
N LYS A 230 -19.81 -8.59 10.92
CA LYS A 230 -20.48 -7.99 12.07
C LYS A 230 -19.55 -6.99 12.77
N LEU A 231 -18.32 -7.40 13.11
CA LEU A 231 -17.33 -6.54 13.74
C LEU A 231 -17.02 -5.30 12.91
N ALA A 232 -16.85 -5.45 11.60
CA ALA A 232 -16.60 -4.32 10.71
C ALA A 232 -17.76 -3.31 10.69
N LYS A 233 -19.00 -3.76 10.70
CA LYS A 233 -20.20 -2.90 10.82
C LYS A 233 -20.28 -2.19 12.17
N GLU A 234 -19.86 -2.84 13.25
CA GLU A 234 -19.81 -2.21 14.58
C GLU A 234 -18.71 -1.16 14.67
N MET A 235 -17.54 -1.43 14.09
CA MET A 235 -16.38 -0.53 14.10
C MET A 235 -16.54 0.66 13.14
N ALA A 236 -17.25 0.49 12.02
CA ALA A 236 -17.45 1.49 10.98
C ALA A 236 -18.92 1.48 10.48
N PRO A 237 -19.88 1.97 11.28
CA PRO A 237 -21.32 1.84 10.98
C PRO A 237 -21.76 2.58 9.72
N ASP A 238 -21.05 3.62 9.32
CA ASP A 238 -21.34 4.41 8.11
C ASP A 238 -20.72 3.82 6.84
N LEU A 239 -19.90 2.76 6.96
CA LEU A 239 -19.28 2.12 5.80
C LEU A 239 -20.27 1.21 5.08
N ALA A 240 -20.43 1.42 3.78
CA ALA A 240 -21.17 0.48 2.93
C ALA A 240 -20.39 -0.84 2.83
N LEU A 241 -20.70 -1.76 3.76
CA LEU A 241 -20.04 -3.07 3.88
C LEU A 241 -21.08 -4.16 4.07
N ASP A 242 -20.90 -5.27 3.35
CA ASP A 242 -21.75 -6.44 3.50
C ASP A 242 -20.99 -7.76 3.29
N GLY A 243 -21.54 -8.83 3.84
CA GLY A 243 -20.97 -10.20 3.81
C GLY A 243 -21.84 -11.15 4.64
N GLU A 244 -21.53 -12.44 4.63
CA GLU A 244 -20.56 -12.99 3.67
C GLU A 244 -21.21 -13.10 2.29
N LEU A 245 -20.39 -12.88 1.24
CA LEU A 245 -20.83 -12.92 -0.15
C LEU A 245 -19.88 -13.77 -1.01
N GLN A 246 -20.46 -14.58 -1.90
CA GLN A 246 -19.67 -15.17 -2.99
C GLN A 246 -19.29 -14.06 -3.99
N ALA A 247 -18.19 -14.25 -4.72
CA ALA A 247 -17.67 -13.26 -5.66
C ALA A 247 -18.68 -12.88 -6.76
N ASP A 248 -19.45 -13.85 -7.27
CA ASP A 248 -20.52 -13.61 -8.25
C ASP A 248 -21.66 -12.75 -7.66
N ALA A 249 -22.06 -13.01 -6.41
CA ALA A 249 -23.05 -12.21 -5.72
C ALA A 249 -22.55 -10.79 -5.38
N ALA A 250 -21.26 -10.64 -5.09
CA ALA A 250 -20.65 -9.33 -4.83
C ALA A 250 -20.60 -8.44 -6.08
N LEU A 251 -20.36 -9.03 -7.26
CA LEU A 251 -20.03 -8.32 -8.49
C LEU A 251 -21.16 -8.24 -9.52
N VAL A 252 -22.09 -9.20 -9.53
CA VAL A 252 -23.11 -9.34 -10.60
C VAL A 252 -24.50 -9.04 -10.06
N GLU A 253 -25.11 -7.97 -10.54
CA GLU A 253 -26.41 -7.48 -10.04
C GLU A 253 -27.54 -8.52 -10.11
N SER A 254 -27.62 -9.29 -11.20
CA SER A 254 -28.66 -10.33 -11.35
C SER A 254 -28.49 -11.45 -10.32
N VAL A 255 -27.25 -11.82 -10.00
CA VAL A 255 -26.94 -12.82 -8.97
C VAL A 255 -27.25 -12.28 -7.58
N ALA A 256 -26.89 -11.01 -7.31
CA ALA A 256 -27.16 -10.33 -6.05
C ALA A 256 -28.66 -10.27 -5.73
N LYS A 257 -29.50 -9.97 -6.71
CA LYS A 257 -30.96 -9.94 -6.54
C LYS A 257 -31.52 -11.28 -6.05
N THR A 258 -30.92 -12.39 -6.44
CA THR A 258 -31.35 -13.74 -6.04
C THR A 258 -30.73 -14.19 -4.73
N LYS A 259 -29.38 -14.00 -4.57
CA LYS A 259 -28.62 -14.57 -3.44
C LYS A 259 -28.53 -13.66 -2.22
N ALA A 260 -28.61 -12.34 -2.41
CA ALA A 260 -28.48 -11.34 -1.34
C ALA A 260 -29.49 -10.18 -1.51
N PRO A 261 -30.82 -10.48 -1.55
CA PRO A 261 -31.84 -9.45 -1.73
C PRO A 261 -31.76 -8.43 -0.58
N GLY A 262 -31.85 -7.14 -0.93
CA GLY A 262 -31.79 -6.04 0.04
C GLY A 262 -30.38 -5.60 0.44
N SER A 263 -29.31 -6.24 -0.02
CA SER A 263 -27.94 -5.76 0.18
C SER A 263 -27.68 -4.48 -0.61
N SER A 264 -27.12 -3.46 0.05
CA SER A 264 -26.69 -2.22 -0.61
C SER A 264 -25.34 -2.35 -1.34
N VAL A 265 -24.61 -3.46 -1.11
CA VAL A 265 -23.26 -3.72 -1.62
C VAL A 265 -23.26 -4.79 -2.71
N ALA A 266 -24.03 -5.87 -2.52
CA ALA A 266 -24.07 -6.99 -3.47
C ALA A 266 -24.43 -6.52 -4.89
N GLY A 267 -23.70 -7.04 -5.88
CA GLY A 267 -23.82 -6.66 -7.29
C GLY A 267 -23.18 -5.33 -7.67
N LYS A 268 -22.60 -4.59 -6.71
CA LYS A 268 -22.02 -3.24 -6.90
C LYS A 268 -20.70 -3.05 -6.16
N ALA A 269 -20.11 -4.12 -5.62
CA ALA A 269 -18.87 -4.03 -4.86
C ALA A 269 -17.72 -3.47 -5.71
N ASN A 270 -16.93 -2.59 -5.13
CA ASN A 270 -15.69 -2.07 -5.70
C ASN A 270 -14.46 -2.34 -4.80
N VAL A 271 -14.70 -2.88 -3.59
CA VAL A 271 -13.67 -3.37 -2.67
C VAL A 271 -14.00 -4.81 -2.32
N LEU A 272 -13.06 -5.72 -2.59
CA LEU A 272 -13.20 -7.16 -2.32
C LEU A 272 -12.21 -7.58 -1.24
N VAL A 273 -12.72 -8.04 -0.10
CA VAL A 273 -11.92 -8.53 1.02
C VAL A 273 -11.97 -10.05 1.05
N PHE A 274 -10.80 -10.66 0.88
CA PHE A 274 -10.64 -12.11 0.80
C PHE A 274 -10.47 -12.71 2.20
N PRO A 275 -11.00 -13.93 2.45
CA PRO A 275 -11.00 -14.54 3.78
C PRO A 275 -9.61 -14.95 4.28
N ASP A 276 -8.68 -15.15 3.38
CA ASP A 276 -7.28 -15.52 3.65
C ASP A 276 -6.37 -15.15 2.47
N LEU A 277 -5.04 -15.22 2.73
CA LEU A 277 -4.04 -14.86 1.73
C LEU A 277 -4.06 -15.77 0.49
N GLN A 278 -4.37 -17.05 0.64
CA GLN A 278 -4.39 -17.97 -0.50
C GLN A 278 -5.47 -17.54 -1.49
N ALA A 279 -6.69 -17.27 -0.99
CA ALA A 279 -7.78 -16.80 -1.81
C ALA A 279 -7.47 -15.47 -2.49
N GLY A 280 -6.93 -14.50 -1.75
CA GLY A 280 -6.58 -13.17 -2.26
C GLY A 280 -5.43 -13.22 -3.27
N ASN A 281 -4.33 -13.89 -2.93
CA ASN A 281 -3.13 -13.98 -3.78
C ASN A 281 -3.38 -14.76 -5.07
N ILE A 282 -4.08 -15.89 -5.01
CA ILE A 282 -4.47 -16.64 -6.19
C ILE A 282 -5.47 -15.84 -7.02
N GLY A 283 -6.47 -15.23 -6.37
CA GLY A 283 -7.55 -14.51 -7.02
C GLY A 283 -7.05 -13.34 -7.87
N TYR A 284 -6.22 -12.43 -7.31
CA TYR A 284 -5.75 -11.28 -8.08
C TYR A 284 -4.87 -11.71 -9.27
N LYS A 285 -4.00 -12.73 -9.10
CA LYS A 285 -3.14 -13.24 -10.17
C LYS A 285 -3.94 -13.88 -11.30
N LEU A 286 -4.99 -14.63 -10.98
CA LEU A 286 -5.87 -15.20 -12.00
C LEU A 286 -6.60 -14.11 -12.78
N VAL A 287 -7.14 -13.10 -12.08
CA VAL A 287 -7.78 -11.94 -12.72
C VAL A 287 -6.78 -11.22 -13.63
N GLU A 288 -5.59 -10.88 -13.14
CA GLU A 288 -4.55 -10.24 -13.94
C GLU A 288 -4.24 -11.03 -15.22
N ARG A 289 -3.97 -12.34 -15.09
CA ARG A 289 -3.54 -13.19 -16.21
C ARG A 289 -4.63 -13.48 -17.23
N PHE A 290 -5.88 -13.68 -16.77
CA PHE A 290 -6.98 -14.07 -17.67
C PHE A 290 -7.70 -12.88 -18.29
N SER A 291 -7.81 -11.76 -17.60
CA SER A 291 -8.56 -10.61 -18.10
C SER A 291 -7.67 -9.54 -18.77
N GLY A 292 -6.35 -9.63 -18.65
CA GLY A 292 -5.44 -8.57 -19.05
C GLY A 292 -5.56 -7.32 -18.16
N ALA A 293 -6.00 -7.49 -16.92
CA ALA A 293 -6.02 -6.42 -15.95
C ALA A 293 -4.60 -6.06 -15.50
N ASP A 294 -4.38 -4.78 -15.19
CA ASP A 294 -3.18 -4.34 -14.47
C ASP A 294 -3.45 -4.45 -12.97
N ALA A 295 -2.56 -5.15 -12.24
CA ALA A 295 -2.56 -5.28 -10.79
C ALA A 295 -1.44 -4.44 -10.19
N VAL A 296 -1.77 -3.29 -9.61
CA VAL A 296 -0.79 -2.35 -9.04
C VAL A 296 -0.76 -2.49 -7.52
N GLY A 297 0.41 -2.84 -6.98
CA GLY A 297 0.60 -3.10 -5.55
C GLY A 297 1.77 -4.05 -5.27
N PRO A 298 1.92 -4.57 -4.03
CA PRO A 298 0.99 -4.34 -2.91
C PRO A 298 1.11 -2.96 -2.29
N ILE A 299 -0.04 -2.37 -1.98
CA ILE A 299 -0.14 -1.15 -1.18
C ILE A 299 -0.25 -1.58 0.28
N LEU A 300 0.67 -1.14 1.13
CA LEU A 300 0.62 -1.45 2.55
C LEU A 300 -0.37 -0.55 3.28
N GLN A 301 -1.23 -1.16 4.07
CA GLN A 301 -2.32 -0.54 4.82
C GLN A 301 -2.13 -0.76 6.31
N GLY A 302 -2.66 0.12 7.14
CA GLY A 302 -2.60 -0.03 8.59
C GLY A 302 -1.33 0.50 9.25
N ILE A 303 -0.31 0.96 8.49
CA ILE A 303 0.87 1.67 9.02
C ILE A 303 0.51 3.14 9.27
N ALA A 304 1.07 3.74 10.32
CA ALA A 304 0.77 5.11 10.71
C ALA A 304 1.21 6.19 9.70
N ALA A 305 2.07 5.83 8.76
CA ALA A 305 2.46 6.67 7.62
C ALA A 305 2.68 5.79 6.37
N PRO A 306 2.61 6.35 5.16
CA PRO A 306 2.79 5.59 3.93
C PRO A 306 4.19 4.99 3.81
N VAL A 307 4.25 3.67 3.80
CA VAL A 307 5.44 2.87 3.44
C VAL A 307 4.96 1.77 2.52
N ASN A 308 5.47 1.71 1.30
CA ASN A 308 5.08 0.70 0.33
C ASN A 308 6.27 -0.14 -0.13
N ASP A 309 5.94 -1.34 -0.59
CA ASP A 309 6.91 -2.35 -1.02
C ASP A 309 6.75 -2.65 -2.52
N LEU A 310 7.87 -2.84 -3.17
CA LEU A 310 7.95 -3.22 -4.57
C LEU A 310 8.28 -4.71 -4.70
N SER A 311 7.88 -5.32 -5.79
CA SER A 311 8.45 -6.60 -6.20
C SER A 311 9.89 -6.40 -6.70
N ARG A 312 10.82 -7.29 -6.36
CA ARG A 312 12.18 -7.30 -6.95
C ARG A 312 12.16 -7.41 -8.47
N GLY A 313 11.10 -7.94 -9.04
CA GLY A 313 10.87 -8.02 -10.48
C GLY A 313 10.12 -6.82 -11.07
N CYS A 314 9.91 -5.74 -10.31
CA CYS A 314 9.20 -4.56 -10.79
C CYS A 314 9.92 -3.91 -11.99
N LYS A 315 9.13 -3.26 -12.82
CA LYS A 315 9.60 -2.42 -13.93
C LYS A 315 9.65 -0.96 -13.49
N VAL A 316 10.30 -0.12 -14.27
CA VAL A 316 10.34 1.34 -14.04
C VAL A 316 8.94 1.93 -13.91
N GLN A 317 8.01 1.50 -14.76
CA GLN A 317 6.63 1.98 -14.72
C GLN A 317 5.90 1.61 -13.43
N ASP A 318 6.18 0.45 -12.85
CA ASP A 318 5.60 0.03 -11.56
C ASP A 318 6.08 0.96 -10.43
N ILE A 319 7.37 1.35 -10.45
CA ILE A 319 7.93 2.31 -9.48
C ILE A 319 7.26 3.68 -9.64
N VAL A 320 7.09 4.16 -10.88
CA VAL A 320 6.40 5.43 -11.16
C VAL A 320 4.97 5.41 -10.59
N GLN A 321 4.22 4.36 -10.88
CA GLN A 321 2.84 4.21 -10.38
C GLN A 321 2.79 4.12 -8.85
N MET A 322 3.70 3.37 -8.23
CA MET A 322 3.74 3.21 -6.78
C MET A 322 4.16 4.50 -6.06
N VAL A 323 5.01 5.35 -6.65
CA VAL A 323 5.28 6.69 -6.10
C VAL A 323 4.03 7.57 -6.16
N VAL A 324 3.26 7.54 -7.26
CA VAL A 324 1.97 8.26 -7.36
C VAL A 324 1.03 7.81 -6.25
N ILE A 325 0.93 6.51 -6.01
CA ILE A 325 0.10 5.92 -4.96
C ILE A 325 0.57 6.36 -3.58
N THR A 326 1.87 6.23 -3.29
CA THR A 326 2.47 6.61 -2.00
C THR A 326 2.27 8.09 -1.72
N ALA A 327 2.42 8.95 -2.74
CA ALA A 327 2.14 10.37 -2.62
C ALA A 327 0.66 10.64 -2.29
N ASN A 328 -0.28 9.95 -2.97
CA ASN A 328 -1.71 10.09 -2.68
C ASN A 328 -2.08 9.61 -1.26
N GLN A 329 -1.44 8.56 -0.74
CA GLN A 329 -1.63 8.12 0.65
C GLN A 329 -1.13 9.16 1.67
N ALA A 330 -0.11 9.94 1.31
CA ALA A 330 0.52 10.93 2.19
C ALA A 330 -0.25 12.26 2.24
N ILE A 331 -1.14 12.53 1.31
CA ILE A 331 -2.00 13.74 1.30
C ILE A 331 -2.95 13.68 2.51
N LYS A 332 -2.92 14.71 3.34
CA LYS A 332 -3.77 14.87 4.53
C LYS A 332 -5.08 15.58 4.21
#